data_678c123fac8d1229d58513f280e696a3
#
_entry.id   678c123fac8d1229d58513f280e696a3
#
_cell.length_a   1.000
_cell.length_b   1.000
_cell.length_c   1.000
_cell.angle_alpha   90.00
_cell.angle_beta   90.00
_cell.angle_gamma   90.00
#
_symmetry.space_group_name_H-M   'P 1'
#
loop_
_entity.id
_entity.type
_entity.pdbx_description
1 polymer ?
#
loop_
_entity_poly.entity_id
_entity_poly.type
_entity_poly.pdbx_seq_one_letter_code
_entity_poly.pdbx_strand_id
1 'polypeptide(L)'
;MSLSENSKVTPYANSVFEQPWWLDVVAPGRWRELTVEENGEVVARWPIVVNKNKAVMPKLTQTLGIWIKPIEGESVPNRLSRTKELIEKLYNQAPVRYWDCSLSPNCDYVLPFRWLSFSFEPRFTYVIDELTNLEYVKASASKTFRKNLRRAMKETSLIEKAGFDDLLACMKATYAAQNRKLPVSEELVSSLYHAAL
;
A
#
# COMPACT_ATOMS: atom_id res chain seq x y z
N MET A 1 7.38 5.64 25.83
CA MET A 1 6.05 5.03 25.63
C MET A 1 6.28 3.70 24.93
N SER A 2 6.14 2.60 25.64
CA SER A 2 6.37 1.25 25.13
C SER A 2 5.41 0.99 23.97
N LEU A 3 5.92 0.74 22.78
CA LEU A 3 5.14 0.18 21.68
C LEU A 3 4.64 -1.20 22.15
N SER A 4 3.35 -1.39 22.16
CA SER A 4 2.74 -2.64 22.60
C SER A 4 3.22 -3.79 21.71
N GLU A 5 3.65 -4.90 22.32
CA GLU A 5 4.18 -6.13 21.73
C GLU A 5 3.20 -6.88 20.78
N ASN A 6 2.25 -6.20 20.14
CA ASN A 6 1.17 -6.81 19.36
C ASN A 6 0.94 -6.21 17.98
N SER A 7 1.94 -5.63 17.34
CA SER A 7 1.83 -5.29 15.91
C SER A 7 1.95 -6.56 15.07
N LYS A 8 0.92 -7.41 15.15
CA LYS A 8 0.90 -8.66 14.38
C LYS A 8 0.80 -8.35 12.89
N VAL A 9 1.67 -8.97 12.10
CA VAL A 9 1.50 -9.06 10.66
C VAL A 9 0.22 -9.83 10.38
N THR A 10 -0.68 -9.25 9.57
CA THR A 10 -1.89 -9.95 9.15
C THR A 10 -1.71 -10.60 7.77
N PRO A 11 -2.19 -11.82 7.54
CA PRO A 11 -2.21 -12.42 6.21
C PRO A 11 -3.29 -11.82 5.28
N TYR A 12 -4.19 -10.99 5.83
CA TYR A 12 -5.34 -10.41 5.13
C TYR A 12 -5.02 -9.02 4.58
N ALA A 13 -3.94 -8.91 3.83
CA ALA A 13 -3.46 -7.65 3.27
C ALA A 13 -2.85 -7.85 1.87
N ASN A 14 -3.04 -6.88 0.97
CA ASN A 14 -2.46 -6.91 -0.37
C ASN A 14 -1.04 -6.32 -0.39
N SER A 15 -0.69 -5.52 0.61
CA SER A 15 0.59 -4.82 0.67
C SER A 15 1.00 -4.50 2.10
N VAL A 16 2.25 -4.07 2.27
CA VAL A 16 2.78 -3.57 3.54
C VAL A 16 1.98 -2.39 4.10
N PHE A 17 1.40 -1.58 3.24
CA PHE A 17 0.61 -0.40 3.63
C PHE A 17 -0.68 -0.74 4.38
N GLU A 18 -1.18 -1.96 4.23
CA GLU A 18 -2.39 -2.47 4.87
C GLU A 18 -2.10 -3.23 6.16
N GLN A 19 -0.83 -3.34 6.55
CA GLN A 19 -0.42 -4.01 7.78
C GLN A 19 -0.74 -3.15 9.02
N PRO A 20 -1.19 -3.76 10.13
CA PRO A 20 -1.47 -3.04 11.37
C PRO A 20 -0.29 -2.20 11.86
N TRP A 21 0.93 -2.77 11.87
CA TRP A 21 2.12 -2.05 12.32
C TRP A 21 2.41 -0.79 11.49
N TRP A 22 2.14 -0.82 10.18
CA TRP A 22 2.27 0.36 9.32
C TRP A 22 1.26 1.43 9.69
N LEU A 23 0.00 1.02 9.84
CA LEU A 23 -1.12 1.91 10.14
C LEU A 23 -1.03 2.52 11.55
N ASP A 24 -0.50 1.77 12.51
CA ASP A 24 -0.23 2.28 13.86
C ASP A 24 0.78 3.42 13.86
N VAL A 25 1.74 3.42 12.93
CA VAL A 25 2.72 4.49 12.78
C VAL A 25 2.16 5.67 11.99
N VAL A 26 1.57 5.43 10.82
CA VAL A 26 1.15 6.53 9.92
C VAL A 26 -0.20 7.17 10.31
N ALA A 27 -1.00 6.47 11.09
CA ALA A 27 -2.34 6.92 11.52
C ALA A 27 -2.69 6.46 12.95
N PRO A 28 -1.88 6.74 13.97
CA PRO A 28 -2.06 6.24 15.32
C PRO A 28 -3.44 6.61 15.87
N GLY A 29 -4.20 5.58 16.31
CA GLY A 29 -5.55 5.72 16.87
C GLY A 29 -6.64 6.16 15.90
N ARG A 30 -6.31 6.39 14.62
CA ARG A 30 -7.25 6.88 13.60
C ARG A 30 -7.64 5.85 12.55
N TRP A 31 -6.99 4.72 12.50
CA TRP A 31 -7.39 3.68 11.58
C TRP A 31 -8.40 2.71 12.21
N ARG A 32 -9.21 2.11 11.38
CA ARG A 32 -10.22 1.12 11.74
C ARG A 32 -10.11 -0.05 10.79
N GLU A 33 -10.35 -1.22 11.28
CA GLU A 33 -10.43 -2.44 10.51
C GLU A 33 -11.89 -2.79 10.25
N LEU A 34 -12.26 -2.88 8.99
CA LEU A 34 -13.55 -3.39 8.56
C LEU A 34 -13.31 -4.83 8.09
N THR A 35 -14.09 -5.77 8.60
CA THR A 35 -13.95 -7.19 8.26
C THR A 35 -15.29 -7.83 7.99
N VAL A 36 -15.28 -8.82 7.10
CA VAL A 36 -16.39 -9.76 6.94
C VAL A 36 -15.87 -11.14 7.28
N GLU A 37 -16.56 -11.80 8.17
CA GLU A 37 -16.26 -13.18 8.58
C GLU A 37 -17.36 -14.13 8.12
N GLU A 38 -16.96 -15.29 7.64
CA GLU A 38 -17.84 -16.39 7.28
C GLU A 38 -17.29 -17.67 7.90
N ASN A 39 -18.14 -18.41 8.64
CA ASN A 39 -17.75 -19.63 9.36
C ASN A 39 -16.54 -19.46 10.30
N GLY A 40 -16.39 -18.28 10.92
CA GLY A 40 -15.31 -17.97 11.85
C GLY A 40 -13.97 -17.62 11.17
N GLU A 41 -13.97 -17.37 9.87
CA GLU A 41 -12.80 -17.00 9.11
C GLU A 41 -13.00 -15.64 8.40
N VAL A 42 -11.98 -14.78 8.42
CA VAL A 42 -12.00 -13.52 7.71
C VAL A 42 -11.96 -13.79 6.20
N VAL A 43 -13.01 -13.38 5.47
CA VAL A 43 -13.13 -13.54 4.02
C VAL A 43 -12.95 -12.23 3.26
N ALA A 44 -13.08 -11.09 3.95
CA ALA A 44 -12.75 -9.79 3.40
C ALA A 44 -12.29 -8.82 4.50
N ARG A 45 -11.38 -7.93 4.16
CA ARG A 45 -10.83 -6.93 5.06
C ARG A 45 -10.58 -5.62 4.32
N TRP A 46 -10.95 -4.50 4.94
CA TRP A 46 -10.66 -3.17 4.44
C TRP A 46 -10.21 -2.25 5.58
N PRO A 47 -8.91 -2.03 5.77
CA PRO A 47 -8.45 -1.03 6.72
C PRO A 47 -8.71 0.36 6.17
N ILE A 48 -9.27 1.24 6.98
CA ILE A 48 -9.53 2.64 6.63
C ILE A 48 -8.92 3.58 7.67
N VAL A 49 -8.46 4.74 7.25
CA VAL A 49 -8.03 5.79 8.15
C VAL A 49 -9.11 6.86 8.22
N VAL A 50 -9.59 7.14 9.42
CA VAL A 50 -10.73 8.03 9.64
C VAL A 50 -10.25 9.40 10.12
N ASN A 51 -10.69 10.44 9.44
CA ASN A 51 -10.55 11.84 9.88
C ASN A 51 -11.94 12.50 9.90
N LYS A 52 -12.49 12.67 11.10
CA LYS A 52 -13.88 13.09 11.30
C LYS A 52 -14.84 12.11 10.64
N ASN A 53 -15.57 12.52 9.60
CA ASN A 53 -16.52 11.71 8.84
C ASN A 53 -15.98 11.28 7.45
N LYS A 54 -14.66 11.30 7.28
CA LYS A 54 -13.99 10.97 6.01
C LYS A 54 -13.02 9.82 6.19
N ALA A 55 -13.02 8.87 5.25
CA ALA A 55 -11.90 7.99 5.02
C ALA A 55 -10.87 8.73 4.18
N VAL A 56 -9.60 8.70 4.59
CA VAL A 56 -8.51 9.45 3.96
C VAL A 56 -7.26 8.59 3.82
N MET A 57 -6.42 8.93 2.84
CA MET A 57 -5.11 8.33 2.71
C MET A 57 -4.12 8.92 3.72
N PRO A 58 -3.47 8.11 4.56
CA PRO A 58 -2.40 8.60 5.41
C PRO A 58 -1.14 8.89 4.60
N LYS A 59 -0.25 9.71 5.17
CA LYS A 59 1.05 10.00 4.55
C LYS A 59 1.88 8.74 4.41
N LEU A 60 2.77 8.72 3.42
CA LEU A 60 3.66 7.60 3.09
C LEU A 60 2.96 6.29 2.72
N THR A 61 1.64 6.31 2.53
CA THR A 61 0.83 5.14 2.18
C THR A 61 0.37 5.27 0.74
N GLN A 62 0.76 4.33 -0.11
CA GLN A 62 0.47 4.40 -1.54
C GLN A 62 -0.92 3.84 -1.87
N THR A 63 -1.28 2.73 -1.25
CA THR A 63 -2.57 2.06 -1.42
C THR A 63 -3.14 1.65 -0.08
N LEU A 64 -4.46 1.64 0.03
CA LEU A 64 -5.19 1.17 1.20
C LEU A 64 -6.50 0.57 0.72
N GLY A 65 -6.42 -0.66 0.25
CA GLY A 65 -7.48 -1.33 -0.49
C GLY A 65 -8.18 -2.44 0.29
N ILE A 66 -9.02 -3.12 -0.43
CA ILE A 66 -9.76 -4.26 0.08
C ILE A 66 -8.98 -5.53 -0.25
N TRP A 67 -8.74 -6.34 0.77
CA TRP A 67 -8.33 -7.71 0.60
C TRP A 67 -9.59 -8.60 0.60
N ILE A 68 -9.67 -9.52 -0.35
CA ILE A 68 -10.74 -10.53 -0.43
C ILE A 68 -10.06 -11.90 -0.57
N LYS A 69 -10.49 -12.84 0.27
CA LYS A 69 -9.97 -14.21 0.25
C LYS A 69 -10.18 -14.82 -1.13
N PRO A 70 -9.11 -15.29 -1.81
CA PRO A 70 -9.27 -16.02 -3.06
C PRO A 70 -9.90 -17.40 -2.80
N ILE A 71 -10.73 -17.87 -3.73
CA ILE A 71 -11.27 -19.22 -3.72
C ILE A 71 -10.79 -19.91 -4.98
N GLU A 72 -10.04 -21.00 -4.79
CA GLU A 72 -9.53 -21.80 -5.90
C GLU A 72 -10.67 -22.44 -6.70
N GLY A 73 -10.60 -22.36 -8.03
CA GLY A 73 -11.61 -22.92 -8.92
C GLY A 73 -12.94 -22.13 -8.96
N GLU A 74 -13.04 -20.98 -8.28
CA GLU A 74 -14.24 -20.15 -8.34
C GLU A 74 -14.45 -19.60 -9.75
N SER A 75 -15.68 -19.77 -10.28
CA SER A 75 -16.02 -19.18 -11.60
C SER A 75 -16.01 -17.66 -11.56
N VAL A 76 -15.70 -17.02 -12.70
CA VAL A 76 -15.68 -15.54 -12.80
C VAL A 76 -17.01 -14.92 -12.36
N PRO A 77 -18.19 -15.37 -12.79
CA PRO A 77 -19.46 -14.80 -12.35
C PRO A 77 -19.66 -14.89 -10.82
N ASN A 78 -19.31 -16.03 -10.20
CA ASN A 78 -19.44 -16.21 -8.76
C ASN A 78 -18.47 -15.27 -8.00
N ARG A 79 -17.23 -15.19 -8.45
CA ARG A 79 -16.22 -14.27 -7.89
C ARG A 79 -16.69 -12.82 -7.94
N LEU A 80 -17.23 -12.36 -9.07
CA LEU A 80 -17.72 -10.99 -9.21
C LEU A 80 -18.92 -10.70 -8.30
N SER A 81 -19.87 -11.63 -8.21
CA SER A 81 -21.04 -11.51 -7.32
C SER A 81 -20.60 -11.44 -5.86
N ARG A 82 -19.77 -12.37 -5.43
CA ARG A 82 -19.22 -12.41 -4.06
C ARG A 82 -18.41 -11.15 -3.75
N THR A 83 -17.55 -10.71 -4.65
CA THR A 83 -16.75 -9.48 -4.48
C THR A 83 -17.65 -8.27 -4.27
N LYS A 84 -18.73 -8.14 -5.07
CA LYS A 84 -19.72 -7.07 -4.89
C LYS A 84 -20.34 -7.09 -3.50
N GLU A 85 -20.85 -8.24 -3.08
CA GLU A 85 -21.50 -8.40 -1.76
C GLU A 85 -20.54 -8.07 -0.60
N LEU A 86 -19.29 -8.52 -0.68
CA LEU A 86 -18.28 -8.25 0.33
C LEU A 86 -17.92 -6.76 0.40
N ILE A 87 -17.79 -6.09 -0.74
CA ILE A 87 -17.55 -4.65 -0.80
C ILE A 87 -18.72 -3.88 -0.17
N GLU A 88 -19.97 -4.24 -0.49
CA GLU A 88 -21.15 -3.63 0.10
C GLU A 88 -21.23 -3.84 1.61
N LYS A 89 -20.94 -5.06 2.09
CA LYS A 89 -20.88 -5.36 3.53
C LYS A 89 -19.82 -4.50 4.26
N LEU A 90 -18.61 -4.38 3.70
CA LEU A 90 -17.55 -3.56 4.28
C LEU A 90 -17.89 -2.06 4.24
N TYR A 91 -18.42 -1.58 3.12
CA TYR A 91 -18.84 -0.17 2.99
C TYR A 91 -19.87 0.23 4.02
N ASN A 92 -20.87 -0.62 4.27
CA ASN A 92 -21.95 -0.36 5.22
C ASN A 92 -21.49 -0.39 6.70
N GLN A 93 -20.34 -0.98 7.02
CA GLN A 93 -19.75 -0.95 8.35
C GLN A 93 -19.01 0.36 8.63
N ALA A 94 -18.63 1.10 7.60
CA ALA A 94 -17.74 2.24 7.74
C ALA A 94 -18.44 3.44 8.39
N PRO A 95 -17.85 4.05 9.44
CA PRO A 95 -18.43 5.19 10.14
C PRO A 95 -18.14 6.52 9.43
N VAL A 96 -18.12 6.52 8.09
CA VAL A 96 -17.75 7.68 7.28
C VAL A 96 -18.78 7.94 6.18
N ARG A 97 -18.83 9.20 5.72
CA ARG A 97 -19.71 9.62 4.61
C ARG A 97 -18.94 9.94 3.33
N TYR A 98 -17.67 10.28 3.47
CA TYR A 98 -16.82 10.69 2.35
C TYR A 98 -15.60 9.78 2.29
N TRP A 99 -15.18 9.45 1.08
CA TRP A 99 -14.10 8.52 0.83
C TRP A 99 -13.08 9.17 -0.10
N ASP A 100 -11.82 9.11 0.31
CA ASP A 100 -10.66 9.39 -0.50
C ASP A 100 -9.66 8.26 -0.23
N CYS A 101 -9.63 7.27 -1.12
CA CYS A 101 -8.79 6.10 -0.97
C CYS A 101 -8.16 5.70 -2.31
N SER A 102 -6.93 5.22 -2.24
CA SER A 102 -6.23 4.61 -3.37
C SER A 102 -6.29 3.09 -3.22
N LEU A 103 -6.95 2.43 -4.16
CA LEU A 103 -7.09 0.98 -4.13
C LEU A 103 -5.80 0.29 -4.60
N SER A 104 -5.58 -0.92 -4.12
CA SER A 104 -4.50 -1.79 -4.59
C SER A 104 -4.70 -2.17 -6.06
N PRO A 105 -3.62 -2.38 -6.84
CA PRO A 105 -3.71 -2.95 -8.20
C PRO A 105 -4.45 -4.29 -8.26
N ASN A 106 -4.50 -5.02 -7.14
CA ASN A 106 -5.23 -6.28 -7.04
C ASN A 106 -6.76 -6.10 -6.99
N CYS A 107 -7.25 -4.86 -6.84
CA CYS A 107 -8.66 -4.54 -6.92
C CYS A 107 -9.05 -4.30 -8.39
N ASP A 108 -9.22 -5.38 -9.15
CA ASP A 108 -9.51 -5.38 -10.58
C ASP A 108 -11.00 -5.15 -10.91
N TYR A 109 -11.90 -5.33 -9.93
CA TYR A 109 -13.34 -5.18 -10.11
C TYR A 109 -13.88 -3.92 -9.42
N VAL A 110 -13.94 -2.83 -10.18
CA VAL A 110 -14.31 -1.50 -9.66
C VAL A 110 -15.82 -1.14 -9.79
N LEU A 111 -16.61 -1.92 -10.51
CA LEU A 111 -18.03 -1.63 -10.70
C LEU A 111 -18.85 -1.51 -9.40
N PRO A 112 -18.63 -2.32 -8.35
CA PRO A 112 -19.33 -2.16 -7.08
C PRO A 112 -19.20 -0.77 -6.48
N PHE A 113 -18.03 -0.18 -6.56
CA PHE A 113 -17.82 1.20 -6.08
C PHE A 113 -18.58 2.23 -6.91
N ARG A 114 -18.72 2.02 -8.25
CA ARG A 114 -19.55 2.89 -9.08
C ARG A 114 -21.01 2.86 -8.66
N TRP A 115 -21.52 1.69 -8.33
CA TRP A 115 -22.89 1.55 -7.81
C TRP A 115 -23.07 2.21 -6.44
N LEU A 116 -22.00 2.29 -5.65
CA LEU A 116 -21.92 3.04 -4.39
C LEU A 116 -21.62 4.55 -4.60
N SER A 117 -21.70 5.04 -5.82
CA SER A 117 -21.52 6.45 -6.22
C SER A 117 -20.08 6.99 -6.08
N PHE A 118 -19.07 6.11 -6.09
CA PHE A 118 -17.68 6.56 -6.18
C PHE A 118 -17.34 7.08 -7.58
N SER A 119 -16.50 8.10 -7.63
CA SER A 119 -15.76 8.51 -8.83
C SER A 119 -14.34 7.95 -8.79
N PHE A 120 -13.74 7.70 -9.96
CA PHE A 120 -12.41 7.12 -10.09
C PHE A 120 -11.49 8.03 -10.88
N GLU A 121 -10.24 8.07 -10.41
CA GLU A 121 -9.11 8.59 -11.15
C GLU A 121 -8.09 7.45 -11.34
N PRO A 122 -7.87 6.96 -12.58
CA PRO A 122 -6.92 5.88 -12.82
C PRO A 122 -5.49 6.38 -12.63
N ARG A 123 -4.67 5.56 -11.98
CA ARG A 123 -3.22 5.77 -11.86
C ARG A 123 -2.50 4.60 -12.49
N PHE A 124 -1.38 4.88 -13.13
CA PHE A 124 -0.59 3.87 -13.83
C PHE A 124 0.79 3.79 -13.21
N THR A 125 1.32 2.57 -13.14
CA THR A 125 2.70 2.31 -12.71
C THR A 125 3.28 1.17 -13.55
N TYR A 126 4.58 1.05 -13.52
CA TYR A 126 5.29 -0.07 -14.13
C TYR A 126 5.53 -1.15 -13.08
N VAL A 127 5.30 -2.39 -13.44
CA VAL A 127 5.52 -3.56 -12.59
C VAL A 127 6.51 -4.48 -13.28
N ILE A 128 7.42 -5.06 -12.53
CA ILE A 128 8.28 -6.15 -12.94
C ILE A 128 7.79 -7.38 -12.21
N ASP A 129 7.04 -8.22 -12.92
CA ASP A 129 6.32 -9.36 -12.33
C ASP A 129 7.26 -10.50 -11.92
N GLU A 130 8.38 -10.66 -12.62
CA GLU A 130 9.29 -11.77 -12.44
C GLU A 130 10.71 -11.26 -12.14
N LEU A 131 11.17 -11.47 -10.91
CA LEU A 131 12.51 -11.07 -10.46
C LEU A 131 13.47 -12.25 -10.27
N THR A 132 13.00 -13.48 -10.39
CA THR A 132 13.86 -14.65 -10.22
C THR A 132 14.82 -14.83 -11.39
N ASN A 133 14.47 -14.34 -12.58
CA ASN A 133 15.32 -14.35 -13.76
C ASN A 133 15.85 -12.94 -14.11
N LEU A 134 16.88 -12.49 -13.38
CA LEU A 134 17.48 -11.17 -13.59
C LEU A 134 18.07 -10.96 -14.98
N GLU A 135 18.55 -12.01 -15.65
CA GLU A 135 19.08 -11.90 -17.01
C GLU A 135 17.96 -11.59 -18.01
N TYR A 136 16.80 -12.21 -17.87
CA TYR A 136 15.62 -11.88 -18.66
C TYR A 136 15.17 -10.42 -18.42
N VAL A 137 15.10 -9.98 -17.14
CA VAL A 137 14.75 -8.59 -16.78
C VAL A 137 15.73 -7.62 -17.41
N LYS A 138 17.03 -7.87 -17.34
CA LYS A 138 18.06 -7.04 -18.00
C LYS A 138 17.93 -7.02 -19.52
N ALA A 139 17.66 -8.18 -20.13
CA ALA A 139 17.51 -8.30 -21.58
C ALA A 139 16.27 -7.55 -22.10
N SER A 140 15.15 -7.60 -21.37
CA SER A 140 13.91 -6.91 -21.71
C SER A 140 13.97 -5.39 -21.50
N ALA A 141 14.91 -4.90 -20.70
CA ALA A 141 15.09 -3.47 -20.45
C ALA A 141 15.52 -2.70 -21.72
N SER A 142 15.15 -1.43 -21.80
CA SER A 142 15.52 -0.58 -22.95
C SER A 142 17.04 -0.45 -23.11
N LYS A 143 17.50 -0.18 -24.34
CA LYS A 143 18.92 0.03 -24.63
C LYS A 143 19.52 1.17 -23.78
N THR A 144 18.75 2.24 -23.59
CA THR A 144 19.17 3.39 -22.77
C THR A 144 19.32 2.99 -21.31
N PHE A 145 18.36 2.25 -20.77
CA PHE A 145 18.44 1.76 -19.38
C PHE A 145 19.69 0.88 -19.19
N ARG A 146 19.92 -0.10 -20.07
CA ARG A 146 21.11 -0.96 -20.00
C ARG A 146 22.43 -0.20 -20.09
N LYS A 147 22.48 0.89 -20.89
CA LYS A 147 23.66 1.78 -20.96
C LYS A 147 23.87 2.51 -19.64
N ASN A 148 22.80 3.07 -19.07
CA ASN A 148 22.88 3.80 -17.80
C ASN A 148 23.24 2.87 -16.64
N LEU A 149 22.67 1.66 -16.60
CA LEU A 149 23.03 0.66 -15.59
C LEU A 149 24.52 0.31 -15.64
N ARG A 150 25.07 0.04 -16.84
CA ARG A 150 26.51 -0.24 -16.99
C ARG A 150 27.40 0.92 -16.58
N ARG A 151 26.97 2.16 -16.81
CA ARG A 151 27.66 3.36 -16.36
C ARG A 151 27.61 3.47 -14.83
N ALA A 152 26.43 3.33 -14.25
CA ALA A 152 26.26 3.36 -12.79
C ALA A 152 27.13 2.34 -12.09
N MET A 153 27.15 1.08 -12.57
CA MET A 153 28.01 0.03 -12.01
C MET A 153 29.52 0.32 -12.03
N LYS A 154 29.97 1.24 -12.91
CA LYS A 154 31.37 1.66 -12.99
C LYS A 154 31.67 2.88 -12.12
N GLU A 155 30.69 3.77 -11.97
CA GLU A 155 30.88 5.09 -11.36
C GLU A 155 30.37 5.15 -9.90
N THR A 156 29.60 4.15 -9.46
CA THR A 156 29.00 4.11 -8.12
C THR A 156 29.27 2.79 -7.40
N SER A 157 29.20 2.82 -6.09
CA SER A 157 29.22 1.65 -5.24
C SER A 157 27.85 1.47 -4.55
N LEU A 158 27.45 0.23 -4.36
CA LEU A 158 26.25 -0.11 -3.61
C LEU A 158 26.58 -0.18 -2.13
N ILE A 159 25.84 0.55 -1.30
CA ILE A 159 25.87 0.45 0.15
C ILE A 159 24.67 -0.40 0.58
N GLU A 160 24.92 -1.63 1.04
CA GLU A 160 23.86 -2.58 1.39
C GLU A 160 23.16 -2.28 2.72
N LYS A 161 23.85 -1.56 3.63
CA LYS A 161 23.34 -1.24 4.97
C LYS A 161 23.43 0.26 5.25
N ALA A 162 22.62 1.03 4.51
CA ALA A 162 22.45 2.44 4.82
C ALA A 162 21.64 2.62 6.11
N GLY A 163 22.07 3.52 6.99
CA GLY A 163 21.37 3.85 8.22
C GLY A 163 20.20 4.81 8.00
N PHE A 164 19.46 5.08 9.09
CA PHE A 164 18.36 6.06 9.06
C PHE A 164 18.83 7.45 8.62
N ASP A 165 20.00 7.89 9.10
CA ASP A 165 20.54 9.23 8.78
C ASP A 165 20.85 9.37 7.28
N ASP A 166 21.36 8.31 6.63
CA ASP A 166 21.61 8.28 5.19
C ASP A 166 20.29 8.39 4.40
N LEU A 167 19.27 7.61 4.81
CA LEU A 167 17.93 7.68 4.22
C LEU A 167 17.37 9.10 4.32
N LEU A 168 17.39 9.69 5.52
CA LEU A 168 16.86 11.02 5.78
C LEU A 168 17.62 12.09 5.00
N ALA A 169 18.95 12.00 4.92
CA ALA A 169 19.78 12.91 4.15
C ALA A 169 19.43 12.84 2.65
N CYS A 170 19.29 11.64 2.08
CA CYS A 170 18.86 11.45 0.69
C CYS A 170 17.46 12.03 0.42
N MET A 171 16.51 11.80 1.32
CA MET A 171 15.17 12.38 1.20
C MET A 171 15.22 13.91 1.20
N LYS A 172 15.91 14.52 2.17
CA LYS A 172 16.07 15.98 2.25
C LYS A 172 16.74 16.56 1.00
N ALA A 173 17.81 15.97 0.54
CA ALA A 173 18.53 16.40 -0.66
C ALA A 173 17.64 16.34 -1.91
N THR A 174 16.85 15.27 -2.06
CA THR A 174 15.93 15.09 -3.19
C THR A 174 14.87 16.20 -3.25
N TYR A 175 14.25 16.53 -2.11
CA TYR A 175 13.26 17.60 -2.04
C TYR A 175 13.89 18.99 -2.19
N ALA A 176 15.06 19.22 -1.59
CA ALA A 176 15.80 20.48 -1.74
C ALA A 176 16.19 20.76 -3.19
N ALA A 177 16.64 19.74 -3.94
CA ALA A 177 16.96 19.86 -5.38
C ALA A 177 15.75 20.28 -6.23
N GLN A 178 14.51 20.04 -5.72
CA GLN A 178 13.26 20.47 -6.36
C GLN A 178 12.71 21.78 -5.78
N ASN A 179 13.47 22.50 -4.95
CA ASN A 179 13.00 23.66 -4.16
C ASN A 179 11.76 23.38 -3.33
N ARG A 180 11.65 22.18 -2.77
CA ARG A 180 10.51 21.71 -1.95
C ARG A 180 10.98 21.33 -0.55
N LYS A 181 10.09 21.50 0.42
CA LYS A 181 10.27 20.94 1.76
C LYS A 181 9.81 19.48 1.79
N LEU A 182 10.41 18.69 2.66
CA LEU A 182 9.94 17.33 2.92
C LEU A 182 8.47 17.36 3.36
N PRO A 183 7.55 16.63 2.71
CA PRO A 183 6.10 16.72 2.96
C PRO A 183 5.65 15.96 4.23
N VAL A 184 6.59 15.34 4.91
CA VAL A 184 6.38 14.55 6.13
C VAL A 184 7.36 15.00 7.21
N SER A 185 7.03 14.78 8.48
CA SER A 185 7.97 15.07 9.56
C SER A 185 9.07 14.01 9.65
N GLU A 186 10.23 14.40 10.17
CA GLU A 186 11.35 13.49 10.37
C GLU A 186 11.02 12.41 11.40
N GLU A 187 10.22 12.76 12.41
CA GLU A 187 9.73 11.82 13.42
C GLU A 187 8.89 10.70 12.81
N LEU A 188 8.01 11.05 11.83
CA LEU A 188 7.21 10.03 11.16
C LEU A 188 8.08 9.09 10.33
N VAL A 189 9.08 9.62 9.60
CA VAL A 189 10.03 8.80 8.83
C VAL A 189 10.83 7.91 9.77
N SER A 190 11.33 8.45 10.89
CA SER A 190 12.08 7.70 11.91
C SER A 190 11.23 6.57 12.51
N SER A 191 10.01 6.88 12.93
CA SER A 191 9.10 5.89 13.52
C SER A 191 8.80 4.75 12.54
N LEU A 192 8.58 5.09 11.26
CA LEU A 192 8.31 4.08 10.24
C LEU A 192 9.56 3.23 9.92
N TYR A 193 10.73 3.86 9.83
CA TYR A 193 12.00 3.15 9.62
C TYR A 193 12.24 2.11 10.74
N HIS A 194 12.09 2.50 12.00
CA HIS A 194 12.32 1.58 13.13
C HIS A 194 11.22 0.51 13.26
N ALA A 195 10.00 0.79 12.83
CA ALA A 195 8.93 -0.21 12.83
C ALA A 195 9.09 -1.25 11.70
N ALA A 196 9.88 -0.95 10.68
CA ALA A 196 10.13 -1.84 9.54
C ALA A 196 11.35 -2.76 9.74
N LEU A 197 12.17 -2.53 10.77
CA LEU A 197 13.33 -3.36 11.17
C LEU A 197 12.89 -4.53 12.06
#